data_5fffdbcc5319850a670b471c2ffcee60
#
_entry.id   5fffdbcc5319850a670b471c2ffcee60
#
_cell.length_a   1.000
_cell.length_b   1.000
_cell.length_c   1.000
_cell.angle_alpha   90.00
_cell.angle_beta   90.00
_cell.angle_gamma   90.00
#
_symmetry.space_group_name_H-M   'P 1'
#
loop_
_entity.id
_entity.type
_entity.pdbx_description
1 polymer ?
#
loop_
_entity_poly.entity_id
_entity_poly.type
_entity_poly.pdbx_seq_one_letter_code
_entity_poly.pdbx_strand_id
1 'polypeptide(L)'
;MPNDLDLRMMARCIELSRDSIAAGELPFGCVICHDEEVVSEATNRVVRDGDVTRHAEMVAMSEAQRVLGTKRLSRCTLYTNVEPCAMCCYCIRETRMRKVVYAIRSPIMGGHSKWKVLQDKEISGAIPEVFGRVPEIAGAVMREEAEAVWQDWHPMIWRIITCRGCFGGVAQVAAEVPRREGFFRRLTLLHR
;
A
#
# COMPACT_ATOMS: atom_id res chain seq x y z
N MET A 1 4.97 5.23 -18.68
CA MET A 1 3.86 6.11 -18.26
C MET A 1 2.68 5.24 -17.87
N PRO A 2 1.84 5.62 -16.91
CA PRO A 2 0.62 4.89 -16.59
C PRO A 2 -0.31 4.87 -17.81
N ASN A 3 -0.97 3.74 -18.04
CA ASN A 3 -1.99 3.60 -19.07
C ASN A 3 -3.40 3.90 -18.50
N ASP A 4 -4.43 3.88 -19.35
CA ASP A 4 -5.80 4.19 -18.95
C ASP A 4 -6.35 3.22 -17.89
N LEU A 5 -5.93 1.95 -17.92
CA LEU A 5 -6.29 0.97 -16.89
C LEU A 5 -5.64 1.34 -15.55
N ASP A 6 -4.36 1.71 -15.55
CA ASP A 6 -3.66 2.15 -14.34
C ASP A 6 -4.38 3.34 -13.67
N LEU A 7 -4.85 4.30 -14.47
CA LEU A 7 -5.58 5.47 -13.97
C LEU A 7 -6.94 5.08 -13.38
N ARG A 8 -7.73 4.26 -14.09
CA ARG A 8 -9.05 3.81 -13.61
C ARG A 8 -8.92 3.00 -12.31
N MET A 9 -7.96 2.08 -12.22
CA MET A 9 -7.78 1.25 -11.05
C MET A 9 -7.22 2.04 -9.86
N MET A 10 -6.37 3.03 -10.12
CA MET A 10 -5.91 3.93 -9.05
C MET A 10 -7.05 4.82 -8.54
N ALA A 11 -7.90 5.35 -9.42
CA ALA A 11 -9.11 6.07 -9.01
C ALA A 11 -9.98 5.20 -8.11
N ARG A 12 -10.16 3.92 -8.46
CA ARG A 12 -10.91 2.96 -7.61
C ARG A 12 -10.24 2.71 -6.25
N CYS A 13 -8.91 2.60 -6.19
CA CYS A 13 -8.18 2.52 -4.91
C CYS A 13 -8.42 3.75 -4.03
N ILE A 14 -8.47 4.94 -4.63
CA ILE A 14 -8.75 6.21 -3.94
C ILE A 14 -10.19 6.23 -3.39
N GLU A 15 -11.17 5.72 -4.13
CA GLU A 15 -12.54 5.55 -3.62
C GLU A 15 -12.57 4.58 -2.43
N LEU A 16 -11.96 3.40 -2.56
CA LEU A 16 -11.85 2.42 -1.48
C LEU A 16 -11.17 2.99 -0.24
N SER A 17 -10.20 3.91 -0.40
CA SER A 17 -9.59 4.57 0.75
C SER A 17 -10.57 5.48 1.51
N ARG A 18 -11.55 6.09 0.83
CA ARG A 18 -12.66 6.81 1.47
C ARG A 18 -13.63 5.85 2.18
N ASP A 19 -13.94 4.71 1.55
CA ASP A 19 -14.75 3.66 2.17
C ASP A 19 -14.09 3.12 3.44
N SER A 20 -12.76 3.00 3.43
CA SER A 20 -11.95 2.62 4.61
C SER A 20 -12.15 3.59 5.77
N ILE A 21 -12.12 4.92 5.50
CA ILE A 21 -12.40 5.96 6.49
C ILE A 21 -13.80 5.81 7.07
N ALA A 22 -14.81 5.62 6.20
CA ALA A 22 -16.20 5.46 6.62
C ALA A 22 -16.39 4.22 7.52
N ALA A 23 -15.55 3.21 7.38
CA ALA A 23 -15.52 2.02 8.22
C ALA A 23 -14.70 2.17 9.51
N GLY A 24 -14.14 3.36 9.80
CA GLY A 24 -13.32 3.63 10.99
C GLY A 24 -11.87 3.16 10.88
N GLU A 25 -11.40 2.90 9.68
CA GLU A 25 -10.05 2.45 9.38
C GLU A 25 -9.17 3.58 8.82
N LEU A 26 -7.86 3.34 8.74
CA LEU A 26 -6.94 4.23 8.02
C LEU A 26 -7.22 4.21 6.50
N PRO A 27 -7.00 5.33 5.77
CA PRO A 27 -7.35 5.48 4.36
C PRO A 27 -6.45 4.67 3.43
N PHE A 28 -6.59 3.36 3.45
CA PHE A 28 -5.91 2.44 2.53
C PHE A 28 -6.93 1.65 1.71
N GLY A 29 -6.72 1.64 0.40
CA GLY A 29 -7.50 0.86 -0.56
C GLY A 29 -6.58 0.08 -1.49
N CYS A 30 -6.99 -1.10 -1.90
CA CYS A 30 -6.26 -1.97 -2.81
C CYS A 30 -7.19 -2.62 -3.81
N VAL A 31 -6.75 -2.67 -5.07
CA VAL A 31 -7.42 -3.40 -6.17
C VAL A 31 -6.41 -4.36 -6.79
N ILE A 32 -6.83 -5.59 -7.08
CA ILE A 32 -6.04 -6.53 -7.87
C ILE A 32 -6.79 -6.89 -9.14
N CYS A 33 -6.11 -6.70 -10.28
CA CYS A 33 -6.58 -7.13 -11.58
C CYS A 33 -5.80 -8.37 -12.03
N HIS A 34 -6.50 -9.36 -12.58
CA HIS A 34 -5.91 -10.43 -13.39
C HIS A 34 -6.05 -10.02 -14.84
N ASP A 35 -4.92 -9.78 -15.51
CA ASP A 35 -4.87 -9.04 -16.78
C ASP A 35 -5.60 -7.67 -16.66
N GLU A 36 -6.78 -7.48 -17.24
CA GLU A 36 -7.55 -6.24 -17.19
C GLU A 36 -8.81 -6.33 -16.31
N GLU A 37 -9.14 -7.51 -15.79
CA GLU A 37 -10.33 -7.77 -14.99
C GLU A 37 -10.04 -7.66 -13.49
N VAL A 38 -10.89 -6.95 -12.76
CA VAL A 38 -10.81 -6.86 -11.30
C VAL A 38 -11.19 -8.19 -10.68
N VAL A 39 -10.29 -8.78 -9.90
CA VAL A 39 -10.50 -10.05 -9.19
C VAL A 39 -10.65 -9.88 -7.69
N SER A 40 -10.17 -8.78 -7.14
CA SER A 40 -10.39 -8.44 -5.74
C SER A 40 -10.23 -6.95 -5.47
N GLU A 41 -10.99 -6.47 -4.49
CA GLU A 41 -10.92 -5.12 -3.92
C GLU A 41 -10.93 -5.23 -2.41
N ALA A 42 -10.15 -4.40 -1.72
CA ALA A 42 -10.12 -4.40 -0.27
C ALA A 42 -9.80 -3.02 0.31
N THR A 43 -10.28 -2.81 1.52
CA THR A 43 -9.89 -1.70 2.41
C THR A 43 -9.04 -2.24 3.55
N ASN A 44 -8.41 -1.34 4.32
CA ASN A 44 -7.75 -1.71 5.56
C ASN A 44 -8.76 -2.33 6.54
N ARG A 45 -8.32 -3.30 7.35
CA ARG A 45 -9.16 -4.02 8.32
C ARG A 45 -8.45 -4.24 9.67
N VAL A 46 -7.38 -3.50 9.91
CA VAL A 46 -6.55 -3.68 11.11
C VAL A 46 -7.34 -3.42 12.39
N VAL A 47 -8.13 -2.34 12.43
CA VAL A 47 -8.94 -2.00 13.61
C VAL A 47 -10.11 -2.97 13.76
N ARG A 48 -10.85 -3.21 12.66
CA ARG A 48 -12.02 -4.07 12.65
C ARG A 48 -11.73 -5.51 13.08
N ASP A 49 -10.63 -6.07 12.57
CA ASP A 49 -10.27 -7.47 12.81
C ASP A 49 -9.31 -7.62 14.03
N GLY A 50 -8.82 -6.51 14.62
CA GLY A 50 -7.84 -6.52 15.71
C GLY A 50 -6.51 -7.19 15.32
N ASP A 51 -6.13 -7.13 14.04
CA ASP A 51 -5.01 -7.87 13.46
C ASP A 51 -4.16 -6.95 12.56
N VAL A 52 -2.91 -6.70 12.96
CA VAL A 52 -1.96 -5.83 12.24
C VAL A 52 -1.58 -6.36 10.85
N THR A 53 -1.87 -7.61 10.52
CA THR A 53 -1.62 -8.18 9.20
C THR A 53 -2.72 -7.86 8.19
N ARG A 54 -3.83 -7.26 8.61
CA ARG A 54 -5.02 -7.02 7.77
C ARG A 54 -4.93 -5.72 6.97
N HIS A 55 -3.75 -5.42 6.41
CA HIS A 55 -3.58 -4.35 5.44
C HIS A 55 -4.42 -4.61 4.18
N ALA A 56 -4.86 -3.55 3.50
CA ALA A 56 -5.67 -3.65 2.30
C ALA A 56 -5.06 -4.59 1.25
N GLU A 57 -3.75 -4.50 1.02
CA GLU A 57 -3.02 -5.36 0.08
C GLU A 57 -3.04 -6.83 0.50
N MET A 58 -2.88 -7.11 1.80
CA MET A 58 -2.91 -8.48 2.33
C MET A 58 -4.29 -9.10 2.17
N VAL A 59 -5.33 -8.33 2.48
CA VAL A 59 -6.73 -8.76 2.31
C VAL A 59 -7.03 -9.02 0.84
N ALA A 60 -6.65 -8.07 -0.05
CA ALA A 60 -6.86 -8.21 -1.49
C ALA A 60 -6.12 -9.42 -2.07
N MET A 61 -4.86 -9.65 -1.70
CA MET A 61 -4.08 -10.81 -2.17
C MET A 61 -4.72 -12.14 -1.73
N SER A 62 -5.16 -12.23 -0.47
CA SER A 62 -5.84 -13.42 0.05
C SER A 62 -7.11 -13.72 -0.75
N GLU A 63 -7.91 -12.70 -1.03
CA GLU A 63 -9.15 -12.86 -1.81
C GLU A 63 -8.87 -13.20 -3.28
N ALA A 64 -7.89 -12.54 -3.92
CA ALA A 64 -7.49 -12.85 -5.30
C ALA A 64 -7.05 -14.30 -5.45
N GLN A 65 -6.27 -14.82 -4.49
CA GLN A 65 -5.85 -16.22 -4.49
C GLN A 65 -7.04 -17.18 -4.37
N ARG A 66 -8.03 -16.81 -3.54
CA ARG A 66 -9.26 -17.60 -3.37
C ARG A 66 -10.10 -17.60 -4.65
N VAL A 67 -10.31 -16.44 -5.27
CA VAL A 67 -11.10 -16.29 -6.50
C VAL A 67 -10.44 -17.03 -7.68
N LEU A 68 -9.12 -16.91 -7.82
CA LEU A 68 -8.38 -17.54 -8.92
C LEU A 68 -8.02 -19.01 -8.65
N GLY A 69 -8.25 -19.53 -7.44
CA GLY A 69 -7.92 -20.90 -7.07
C GLY A 69 -6.42 -21.21 -7.13
N THR A 70 -5.56 -20.20 -6.99
CA THR A 70 -4.10 -20.35 -7.10
C THR A 70 -3.35 -19.48 -6.11
N LYS A 71 -2.22 -19.97 -5.61
CA LYS A 71 -1.32 -19.17 -4.77
C LYS A 71 -0.49 -18.16 -5.59
N ARG A 72 -0.37 -18.36 -6.91
CA ARG A 72 0.46 -17.53 -7.79
C ARG A 72 -0.38 -16.47 -8.49
N LEU A 73 -0.02 -15.21 -8.31
CA LEU A 73 -0.67 -14.07 -8.94
C LEU A 73 0.19 -13.46 -10.07
N SER A 74 0.89 -14.33 -10.82
CA SER A 74 1.91 -13.95 -11.82
C SER A 74 1.36 -13.22 -13.06
N ARG A 75 0.03 -13.21 -13.25
CA ARG A 75 -0.65 -12.39 -14.26
C ARG A 75 -1.39 -11.21 -13.67
N CYS A 76 -1.24 -10.97 -12.36
CA CYS A 76 -1.97 -9.92 -11.67
C CYS A 76 -1.16 -8.64 -11.56
N THR A 77 -1.88 -7.52 -11.55
CA THR A 77 -1.41 -6.19 -11.18
C THR A 77 -2.08 -5.77 -9.89
N LEU A 78 -1.30 -5.34 -8.91
CA LEU A 78 -1.77 -4.77 -7.65
C LEU A 78 -1.72 -3.25 -7.73
N TYR A 79 -2.82 -2.61 -7.42
CA TYR A 79 -2.98 -1.17 -7.28
C TYR A 79 -3.24 -0.83 -5.82
N THR A 80 -2.58 0.20 -5.30
CA THR A 80 -2.79 0.68 -3.93
C THR A 80 -2.53 2.18 -3.83
N ASN A 81 -3.32 2.89 -3.04
CA ASN A 81 -3.19 4.34 -2.94
C ASN A 81 -1.93 4.80 -2.17
N VAL A 82 -1.27 3.91 -1.42
CA VAL A 82 0.02 4.17 -0.76
C VAL A 82 1.00 3.05 -1.08
N GLU A 83 2.28 3.37 -1.21
CA GLU A 83 3.35 2.38 -1.42
C GLU A 83 3.28 1.26 -0.39
N PRO A 84 3.22 -0.02 -0.81
CA PRO A 84 3.14 -1.16 0.10
C PRO A 84 4.31 -1.20 1.09
N CYS A 85 4.01 -1.50 2.36
CA CYS A 85 5.04 -1.69 3.39
C CYS A 85 5.86 -2.97 3.15
N ALA A 86 6.92 -3.17 3.94
CA ALA A 86 7.81 -4.34 3.79
C ALA A 86 7.07 -5.68 3.90
N MET A 87 6.09 -5.80 4.81
CA MET A 87 5.27 -7.01 4.99
C MET A 87 4.47 -7.31 3.71
N CYS A 88 3.73 -6.32 3.18
CA CYS A 88 2.96 -6.48 1.96
C CYS A 88 3.87 -6.78 0.76
N CYS A 89 5.02 -6.10 0.67
CA CYS A 89 5.98 -6.33 -0.41
C CYS A 89 6.57 -7.74 -0.41
N TYR A 90 6.82 -8.33 0.75
CA TYR A 90 7.28 -9.71 0.82
C TYR A 90 6.22 -10.68 0.28
N CYS A 91 4.95 -10.51 0.68
CA CYS A 91 3.85 -11.32 0.15
C CYS A 91 3.62 -11.08 -1.35
N ILE A 92 3.74 -9.83 -1.84
CA ILE A 92 3.71 -9.52 -3.27
C ILE A 92 4.78 -10.31 -4.04
N ARG A 93 5.99 -10.42 -3.50
CA ARG A 93 7.08 -11.18 -4.10
C ARG A 93 6.81 -12.69 -4.08
N GLU A 94 6.31 -13.22 -2.98
CA GLU A 94 6.01 -14.64 -2.82
C GLU A 94 4.83 -15.08 -3.72
N THR A 95 3.80 -14.23 -3.86
CA THR A 95 2.69 -14.47 -4.81
C THR A 95 3.11 -14.29 -6.27
N ARG A 96 4.32 -13.80 -6.55
CA ARG A 96 4.88 -13.54 -7.89
C ARG A 96 4.07 -12.49 -8.68
N MET A 97 3.52 -11.50 -8.01
CA MET A 97 2.78 -10.42 -8.66
C MET A 97 3.55 -9.84 -9.84
N ARG A 98 2.88 -9.64 -10.99
CA ARG A 98 3.51 -9.14 -12.20
C ARG A 98 3.88 -7.66 -12.11
N LYS A 99 2.97 -6.84 -11.58
CA LYS A 99 3.11 -5.38 -11.53
C LYS A 99 2.53 -4.83 -10.23
N VAL A 100 3.15 -3.77 -9.72
CA VAL A 100 2.66 -2.99 -8.57
C VAL A 100 2.57 -1.53 -8.98
N VAL A 101 1.40 -0.93 -8.77
CA VAL A 101 1.12 0.48 -9.05
C VAL A 101 0.70 1.15 -7.75
N TYR A 102 1.33 2.27 -7.40
CA TYR A 102 0.95 3.01 -6.21
C TYR A 102 0.97 4.53 -6.43
N ALA A 103 0.17 5.26 -5.64
CA ALA A 103 0.07 6.71 -5.71
C ALA A 103 1.08 7.42 -4.81
N ILE A 104 0.97 7.27 -3.50
CA ILE A 104 1.80 7.97 -2.52
C ILE A 104 3.03 7.14 -2.18
N ARG A 105 4.21 7.72 -2.34
CA ARG A 105 5.48 7.10 -1.94
C ARG A 105 5.61 7.09 -0.41
N SER A 106 6.24 6.02 0.14
CA SER A 106 6.55 5.89 1.57
C SER A 106 8.05 5.77 1.83
N PRO A 107 8.79 6.89 1.95
CA PRO A 107 10.26 6.90 1.98
C PRO A 107 10.89 6.14 3.13
N ILE A 108 10.22 6.04 4.29
CA ILE A 108 10.79 5.39 5.49
C ILE A 108 10.13 4.06 5.87
N MET A 109 8.94 3.73 5.30
CA MET A 109 8.22 2.49 5.59
C MET A 109 8.02 1.61 4.36
N GLY A 110 8.12 2.17 3.16
CA GLY A 110 7.83 1.49 1.91
C GLY A 110 8.78 0.34 1.60
N GLY A 111 8.22 -0.77 1.19
CA GLY A 111 8.97 -1.95 0.80
C GLY A 111 9.74 -1.80 -0.51
N HIS A 112 9.39 -0.80 -1.35
CA HIS A 112 10.15 -0.39 -2.51
C HIS A 112 11.17 0.71 -2.18
N SER A 113 10.71 1.82 -1.60
CA SER A 113 11.54 3.02 -1.36
C SER A 113 12.61 2.79 -0.30
N LYS A 114 12.28 2.17 0.82
CA LYS A 114 13.16 1.99 1.97
C LYS A 114 13.83 0.62 1.96
N TRP A 115 13.03 -0.43 1.95
CA TRP A 115 13.51 -1.79 2.22
C TRP A 115 13.95 -2.56 0.99
N LYS A 116 13.67 -2.02 -0.21
CA LYS A 116 14.07 -2.59 -1.51
C LYS A 116 13.52 -4.01 -1.81
N VAL A 117 12.55 -4.48 -1.04
CA VAL A 117 11.99 -5.84 -1.14
C VAL A 117 11.41 -6.12 -2.53
N LEU A 118 10.68 -5.15 -3.13
CA LEU A 118 10.07 -5.35 -4.45
C LEU A 118 11.10 -5.52 -5.56
N GLN A 119 12.26 -4.92 -5.43
CA GLN A 119 13.31 -4.93 -6.45
C GLN A 119 14.50 -5.83 -6.11
N ASP A 120 14.38 -6.60 -5.02
CA ASP A 120 15.42 -7.52 -4.59
C ASP A 120 15.57 -8.68 -5.57
N LYS A 121 16.66 -8.66 -6.33
CA LYS A 121 17.02 -9.71 -7.30
C LYS A 121 17.75 -10.88 -6.64
N GLU A 122 18.34 -10.67 -5.48
CA GLU A 122 19.13 -11.68 -4.78
C GLU A 122 18.21 -12.80 -4.28
N ILE A 123 17.09 -12.46 -3.64
CA ILE A 123 16.11 -13.47 -3.22
C ILE A 123 15.50 -14.22 -4.41
N SER A 124 15.32 -13.54 -5.56
CA SER A 124 14.85 -14.20 -6.79
C SER A 124 15.87 -15.19 -7.34
N GLY A 125 17.16 -14.87 -7.23
CA GLY A 125 18.22 -15.76 -7.68
C GLY A 125 18.47 -16.94 -6.74
N ALA A 126 18.36 -16.69 -5.43
CA ALA A 126 18.59 -17.70 -4.41
C ALA A 126 17.46 -18.74 -4.32
N ILE A 127 16.20 -18.32 -4.46
CA ILE A 127 15.03 -19.22 -4.35
C ILE A 127 14.00 -18.88 -5.45
N PRO A 128 14.32 -19.14 -6.73
CA PRO A 128 13.45 -18.81 -7.87
C PRO A 128 12.12 -19.59 -7.86
N GLU A 129 12.08 -20.74 -7.18
CA GLU A 129 10.88 -21.55 -7.02
C GLU A 129 9.81 -20.85 -6.15
N VAL A 130 10.22 -19.92 -5.28
CA VAL A 130 9.34 -19.16 -4.42
C VAL A 130 9.08 -17.77 -5.00
N PHE A 131 10.11 -16.96 -5.19
CA PHE A 131 9.93 -15.52 -5.46
C PHE A 131 9.76 -15.13 -6.94
N GLY A 132 10.26 -15.90 -7.86
CA GLY A 132 10.16 -15.59 -9.29
C GLY A 132 10.88 -14.28 -9.68
N ARG A 133 10.37 -13.60 -10.72
CA ARG A 133 10.92 -12.32 -11.19
C ARG A 133 10.49 -11.15 -10.29
N VAL A 134 11.30 -10.08 -10.26
CA VAL A 134 10.88 -8.82 -9.67
C VAL A 134 9.69 -8.24 -10.45
N PRO A 135 8.67 -7.68 -9.77
CA PRO A 135 7.54 -7.07 -10.44
C PRO A 135 7.94 -5.77 -11.16
N GLU A 136 7.16 -5.40 -12.16
CA GLU A 136 7.16 -4.03 -12.66
C GLU A 136 6.62 -3.09 -11.59
N ILE A 137 7.19 -1.86 -11.50
CA ILE A 137 6.79 -0.90 -10.49
C ILE A 137 6.47 0.43 -11.15
N ALA A 138 5.26 0.95 -10.90
CA ALA A 138 4.84 2.28 -11.30
C ALA A 138 4.41 3.06 -10.06
N GLY A 139 5.16 4.10 -9.70
CA GLY A 139 4.83 4.98 -8.57
C GLY A 139 4.30 6.33 -9.02
N ALA A 140 3.73 7.08 -8.06
CA ALA A 140 3.20 8.43 -8.23
C ALA A 140 2.02 8.55 -9.21
N VAL A 141 1.23 7.46 -9.39
CA VAL A 141 0.03 7.47 -10.22
C VAL A 141 -1.13 8.10 -9.45
N MET A 142 -1.69 9.21 -9.94
CA MET A 142 -2.74 10.00 -9.26
C MET A 142 -2.38 10.38 -7.82
N ARG A 143 -1.14 10.82 -7.64
CA ARG A 143 -0.59 11.13 -6.32
C ARG A 143 -1.39 12.23 -5.61
N GLU A 144 -1.70 13.31 -6.29
CA GLU A 144 -2.36 14.47 -5.70
C GLU A 144 -3.76 14.14 -5.19
N GLU A 145 -4.52 13.35 -5.96
CA GLU A 145 -5.85 12.89 -5.59
C GLU A 145 -5.81 11.93 -4.40
N ALA A 146 -4.81 11.07 -4.32
CA ALA A 146 -4.61 10.20 -3.19
C ALA A 146 -4.20 10.97 -1.92
N GLU A 147 -3.30 11.96 -2.03
CA GLU A 147 -2.90 12.84 -0.92
C GLU A 147 -4.09 13.66 -0.40
N ALA A 148 -4.99 14.12 -1.29
CA ALA A 148 -6.18 14.86 -0.91
C ALA A 148 -7.08 14.08 0.05
N VAL A 149 -7.26 12.77 -0.14
CA VAL A 149 -8.04 11.94 0.80
C VAL A 149 -7.46 11.95 2.21
N TRP A 150 -6.14 11.87 2.36
CA TRP A 150 -5.47 11.94 3.65
C TRP A 150 -5.59 13.31 4.31
N GLN A 151 -5.50 14.38 3.51
CA GLN A 151 -5.65 15.76 3.96
C GLN A 151 -7.07 16.02 4.44
N ASP A 152 -8.08 15.60 3.69
CA ASP A 152 -9.49 15.77 4.01
C ASP A 152 -9.88 14.92 5.24
N TRP A 153 -9.36 13.70 5.35
CA TRP A 153 -9.62 12.84 6.51
C TRP A 153 -9.10 13.43 7.81
N HIS A 154 -7.84 13.85 7.84
CA HIS A 154 -7.25 14.41 9.05
C HIS A 154 -6.02 15.28 8.76
N PRO A 155 -6.20 16.59 8.53
CA PRO A 155 -5.12 17.50 8.11
C PRO A 155 -3.90 17.51 9.05
N MET A 156 -4.13 17.42 10.36
CA MET A 156 -3.04 17.41 11.35
C MET A 156 -2.23 16.09 11.29
N ILE A 157 -2.90 14.95 11.17
CA ILE A 157 -2.21 13.66 11.01
C ILE A 157 -1.41 13.66 9.71
N TRP A 158 -2.01 14.10 8.61
CA TRP A 158 -1.31 14.24 7.33
C TRP A 158 -0.04 15.06 7.46
N ARG A 159 -0.11 16.23 8.08
CA ARG A 159 1.04 17.10 8.33
C ARG A 159 2.13 16.40 9.15
N ILE A 160 1.76 15.66 10.20
CA ILE A 160 2.71 14.94 11.06
C ILE A 160 3.43 13.84 10.27
N ILE A 161 2.69 13.00 9.55
CA ILE A 161 3.28 11.87 8.82
C ILE A 161 4.15 12.32 7.65
N THR A 162 3.79 13.41 6.96
CA THR A 162 4.60 14.00 5.89
C THR A 162 5.86 14.69 6.42
N CYS A 163 5.75 15.49 7.50
CA CYS A 163 6.91 16.09 8.17
C CYS A 163 7.91 15.03 8.70
N ARG A 164 7.43 13.85 9.06
CA ARG A 164 8.28 12.72 9.48
C ARG A 164 8.83 11.91 8.32
N GLY A 165 8.51 12.27 7.09
CA GLY A 165 8.93 11.54 5.89
C GLY A 165 8.28 10.18 5.72
N CYS A 166 7.16 9.89 6.43
CA CYS A 166 6.46 8.62 6.28
C CYS A 166 5.84 8.50 4.90
N PHE A 167 5.25 9.60 4.39
CA PHE A 167 4.65 9.70 3.07
C PHE A 167 5.13 10.95 2.33
N GLY A 168 5.06 10.92 0.99
CA GLY A 168 5.32 12.07 0.14
C GLY A 168 6.57 11.96 -0.73
N GLY A 169 6.92 13.04 -1.41
CA GLY A 169 8.17 13.19 -2.20
C GLY A 169 9.39 13.38 -1.30
N VAL A 170 10.57 13.49 -1.92
CA VAL A 170 11.89 13.55 -1.26
C VAL A 170 11.81 14.29 0.09
N ALA A 171 12.14 13.58 1.17
CA ALA A 171 12.13 14.10 2.51
C ALA A 171 12.90 15.43 2.56
N GLN A 172 12.21 16.54 2.85
CA GLN A 172 12.87 17.58 3.58
C GLN A 172 13.25 16.94 4.91
N VAL A 173 14.53 16.68 5.09
CA VAL A 173 15.11 16.15 6.33
C VAL A 173 14.53 17.00 7.47
N ALA A 174 13.77 16.35 8.33
CA ALA A 174 13.10 16.99 9.44
C ALA A 174 14.14 17.74 10.28
N ALA A 175 14.08 19.05 10.26
CA ALA A 175 14.55 19.81 11.38
C ALA A 175 13.79 19.29 12.61
N GLU A 176 14.53 18.82 13.60
CA GLU A 176 14.15 18.25 14.87
C GLU A 176 12.67 18.42 15.27
N VAL A 177 11.87 17.40 14.99
CA VAL A 177 10.54 17.29 15.60
C VAL A 177 10.77 16.84 17.05
N PRO A 178 10.39 17.62 18.07
CA PRO A 178 10.57 17.23 19.46
C PRO A 178 9.88 15.88 19.69
N ARG A 179 10.62 14.89 20.21
CA ARG A 179 10.04 13.61 20.67
C ARG A 179 9.15 13.87 21.89
N ARG A 180 7.89 14.18 21.67
CA ARG A 180 6.89 14.17 22.75
C ARG A 180 6.32 12.76 22.84
N GLU A 181 6.78 12.02 23.82
CA GLU A 181 6.37 10.63 24.11
C GLU A 181 4.85 10.44 24.35
N GLY A 182 4.11 11.52 24.57
CA GLY A 182 2.68 11.45 24.91
C GLY A 182 1.68 11.42 23.74
N PHE A 183 2.10 11.71 22.51
CA PHE A 183 1.16 11.92 21.41
C PHE A 183 0.62 10.57 20.83
N PHE A 184 1.46 9.56 20.73
CA PHE A 184 1.03 8.24 20.24
C PHE A 184 0.12 7.48 21.22
N ARG A 185 0.24 7.75 22.53
CA ARG A 185 -0.69 7.19 23.54
C ARG A 185 -2.12 7.66 23.33
N ARG A 186 -2.35 8.84 22.73
CA ARG A 186 -3.69 9.35 22.42
C ARG A 186 -4.26 8.76 21.13
N LEU A 187 -3.43 8.42 20.14
CA LEU A 187 -3.88 7.75 18.92
C LEU A 187 -4.35 6.32 19.19
N THR A 188 -3.72 5.60 20.13
CA THR A 188 -4.17 4.27 20.57
C THR A 188 -5.42 4.31 21.46
N LEU A 189 -5.79 5.47 22.02
CA LEU A 189 -7.02 5.64 22.82
C LEU A 189 -8.26 6.02 21.98
N LEU A 190 -8.06 6.42 20.71
CA LEU A 190 -9.16 6.60 19.75
C LEU A 190 -9.64 5.28 19.13
N HIS A 191 -9.01 4.15 19.51
CA HIS A 191 -9.32 2.81 19.04
C HIS A 191 -9.82 1.88 20.17
N ARG A 192 -10.44 2.46 21.22
CA ARG A 192 -11.21 1.70 22.22
C ARG A 192 -12.66 2.09 22.21
#